data_bd7a720be63e05d57b92ed5de8a20396
#
_entry.id   bd7a720be63e05d57b92ed5de8a20396
#
_cell.length_a   1.000
_cell.length_b   1.000
_cell.length_c   1.000
_cell.angle_alpha   90.00
_cell.angle_beta   90.00
_cell.angle_gamma   90.00
#
_symmetry.space_group_name_H-M   'P 1'
#
loop_
_entity.id
_entity.type
_entity.pdbx_description
1 polymer ?
#
loop_
_entity_poly.entity_id
_entity_poly.type
_entity_poly.pdbx_seq_one_letter_code
_entity_poly.pdbx_strand_id
1 'polypeptide(L)'
;LHRHRLTGILADDMGLGKTLQAITLLLDEHKKDGPPSLVVAPTSVLHAWHAEAAKFAPSLNVYVHHGNRREKIIPEEVDVVVTSYTLLRIDPEIFPQPWRLLSLDEAQRIKNPASHIARTCRELNARHRFALTGTPLENRLLELWSIFEFLMPGFFGSRTYFQRRYC
;
A
#
# COMPACT_ATOMS: atom_id res chain seq x y z
N LEU A 1 -13.82 -1.03 9.85
CA LEU A 1 -13.57 -1.36 8.44
C LEU A 1 -13.16 -2.83 8.28
N HIS A 2 -12.15 -3.28 8.98
CA HIS A 2 -11.61 -4.64 8.88
C HIS A 2 -12.65 -5.74 9.16
N ARG A 3 -13.45 -5.63 10.24
CA ARG A 3 -14.52 -6.60 10.59
C ARG A 3 -15.53 -6.84 9.45
N HIS A 4 -15.67 -5.89 8.55
CA HIS A 4 -16.59 -5.94 7.41
C HIS A 4 -15.90 -6.20 6.07
N ARG A 5 -14.60 -6.58 6.07
CA ARG A 5 -13.77 -6.76 4.87
C ARG A 5 -13.73 -5.51 3.98
N LEU A 6 -13.87 -4.33 4.58
CA LEU A 6 -13.80 -3.07 3.88
C LEU A 6 -12.35 -2.59 3.82
N THR A 7 -11.97 -2.07 2.69
CA THR A 7 -10.74 -1.33 2.45
C THR A 7 -10.92 0.13 2.86
N GLY A 8 -9.87 0.91 2.96
CA GLY A 8 -9.99 2.30 3.41
C GLY A 8 -8.88 3.22 2.92
N ILE A 9 -9.20 4.50 2.92
CA ILE A 9 -8.24 5.60 2.76
C ILE A 9 -8.08 6.29 4.10
N LEU A 10 -6.85 6.44 4.56
CA LEU A 10 -6.49 7.33 5.64
C LEU A 10 -5.96 8.63 5.02
N ALA A 11 -6.79 9.65 5.02
CA ALA A 11 -6.58 10.91 4.33
C ALA A 11 -6.39 12.07 5.33
N ASP A 12 -5.56 11.85 6.34
CA ASP A 12 -5.20 12.87 7.32
C ASP A 12 -4.10 13.79 6.79
N ASP A 13 -4.01 15.00 7.33
CA ASP A 13 -2.94 15.93 7.02
C ASP A 13 -1.55 15.36 7.31
N MET A 14 -0.53 15.93 6.69
CA MET A 14 0.86 15.54 6.95
C MET A 14 1.21 15.77 8.43
N GLY A 15 1.94 14.83 9.03
CA GLY A 15 2.38 14.92 10.43
C GLY A 15 1.39 14.39 11.48
N LEU A 16 0.17 14.00 11.13
CA LEU A 16 -0.82 13.42 12.06
C LEU A 16 -0.61 11.92 12.36
N GLY A 17 0.57 11.38 12.11
CA GLY A 17 0.92 10.03 12.52
C GLY A 17 0.28 8.91 11.68
N LYS A 18 0.01 9.14 10.40
CA LYS A 18 -0.54 8.10 9.50
C LYS A 18 0.29 6.81 9.50
N THR A 19 1.61 6.92 9.49
CA THR A 19 2.52 5.77 9.57
C THR A 19 2.29 4.97 10.84
N LEU A 20 2.17 5.63 12.00
CA LEU A 20 1.90 4.97 13.27
C LEU A 20 0.54 4.26 13.29
N GLN A 21 -0.49 4.89 12.72
CA GLN A 21 -1.82 4.27 12.59
C GLN A 21 -1.76 3.03 11.69
N ALA A 22 -1.02 3.09 10.59
CA ALA A 22 -0.82 1.95 9.70
C ALA A 22 0.00 0.83 10.37
N ILE A 23 1.05 1.15 11.14
CA ILE A 23 1.81 0.18 11.94
C ILE A 23 0.91 -0.50 12.96
N THR A 24 0.00 0.23 13.62
CA THR A 24 -0.96 -0.33 14.56
C THR A 24 -1.90 -1.34 13.87
N LEU A 25 -2.34 -1.02 12.65
CA LEU A 25 -3.16 -1.94 11.85
C LEU A 25 -2.37 -3.19 11.45
N LEU A 26 -1.12 -3.04 11.03
CA LEU A 26 -0.22 -4.16 10.70
C LEU A 26 0.00 -5.07 11.91
N LEU A 27 0.19 -4.50 13.09
CA LEU A 27 0.37 -5.23 14.34
C LEU A 27 -0.90 -6.01 14.74
N ASP A 28 -2.09 -5.44 14.55
CA ASP A 28 -3.35 -6.15 14.81
C ASP A 28 -3.57 -7.30 13.82
N GLU A 29 -3.22 -7.09 12.56
CA GLU A 29 -3.28 -8.12 11.53
C GLU A 29 -2.24 -9.25 11.75
N HIS A 30 -1.05 -8.93 12.24
CA HIS A 30 -0.01 -9.93 12.53
C HIS A 30 -0.46 -11.01 13.53
N LYS A 31 -1.34 -10.67 14.47
CA LYS A 31 -1.90 -11.64 15.45
C LYS A 31 -2.71 -12.77 14.81
N LYS A 32 -2.99 -12.70 13.52
CA LYS A 32 -3.75 -13.69 12.76
C LYS A 32 -2.79 -14.49 11.89
N ASP A 33 -2.96 -15.79 11.83
CA ASP A 33 -2.19 -16.63 10.90
C ASP A 33 -2.41 -16.24 9.44
N GLY A 34 -1.36 -16.29 8.64
CA GLY A 34 -1.47 -16.02 7.23
C GLY A 34 -0.21 -15.41 6.60
N PRO A 35 -0.29 -14.98 5.33
CA PRO A 35 0.85 -14.45 4.59
C PRO A 35 1.32 -13.10 5.16
N PRO A 36 2.54 -12.65 4.83
CA PRO A 36 3.04 -11.34 5.22
C PRO A 36 2.20 -10.19 4.66
N SER A 37 2.40 -9.00 5.20
CA SER A 37 1.83 -7.75 4.69
C SER A 37 2.85 -7.00 3.83
N LEU A 38 2.39 -6.20 2.87
CA LEU A 38 3.24 -5.38 2.01
C LEU A 38 2.92 -3.89 2.18
N VAL A 39 3.95 -3.11 2.43
CA VAL A 39 3.90 -1.64 2.41
C VAL A 39 4.69 -1.13 1.21
N VAL A 40 4.03 -0.37 0.36
CA VAL A 40 4.67 0.31 -0.77
C VAL A 40 4.71 1.81 -0.48
N ALA A 41 5.90 2.38 -0.39
CA ALA A 41 6.12 3.75 0.02
C ALA A 41 7.13 4.49 -0.88
N PRO A 42 7.22 5.82 -0.83
CA PRO A 42 8.33 6.54 -1.44
C PRO A 42 9.68 6.09 -0.90
N THR A 43 10.70 6.03 -1.76
CA THR A 43 12.05 5.57 -1.37
C THR A 43 12.62 6.35 -0.18
N SER A 44 12.31 7.63 -0.08
CA SER A 44 12.81 8.51 1.00
C SER A 44 12.31 8.15 2.40
N VAL A 45 11.20 7.42 2.53
CA VAL A 45 10.58 7.11 3.83
C VAL A 45 10.73 5.64 4.24
N LEU A 46 11.36 4.78 3.43
CA LEU A 46 11.48 3.35 3.73
C LEU A 46 12.19 3.07 5.06
N HIS A 47 13.29 3.79 5.32
CA HIS A 47 14.02 3.66 6.59
C HIS A 47 13.24 4.21 7.79
N ALA A 48 12.44 5.27 7.58
CA ALA A 48 11.56 5.79 8.62
C ALA A 48 10.47 4.76 8.99
N TRP A 49 9.88 4.09 8.00
CA TRP A 49 8.95 2.98 8.24
C TRP A 49 9.56 1.88 9.11
N HIS A 50 10.78 1.45 8.80
CA HIS A 50 11.49 0.45 9.60
C HIS A 50 11.76 0.93 11.03
N ALA A 51 12.27 2.16 11.18
CA ALA A 51 12.58 2.73 12.48
C ALA A 51 11.33 2.92 13.37
N GLU A 52 10.23 3.39 12.79
CA GLU A 52 8.95 3.54 13.50
C GLU A 52 8.36 2.17 13.89
N ALA A 53 8.41 1.19 12.99
CA ALA A 53 7.96 -0.16 13.30
C ALA A 53 8.79 -0.78 14.43
N ALA A 54 10.12 -0.67 14.41
CA ALA A 54 10.99 -1.16 15.47
C ALA A 54 10.71 -0.49 16.83
N LYS A 55 10.30 0.79 16.81
CA LYS A 55 9.99 1.55 18.02
C LYS A 55 8.61 1.22 18.61
N PHE A 56 7.58 1.12 17.77
CA PHE A 56 6.19 1.04 18.22
C PHE A 56 5.56 -0.35 18.10
N ALA A 57 6.15 -1.23 17.31
CA ALA A 57 5.72 -2.61 17.12
C ALA A 57 6.93 -3.58 17.04
N PRO A 58 7.76 -3.67 18.09
CA PRO A 58 9.01 -4.45 18.08
C PRO A 58 8.79 -5.96 17.89
N SER A 59 7.58 -6.44 18.00
CA SER A 59 7.22 -7.84 17.72
C SER A 59 7.04 -8.13 16.23
N LEU A 60 6.98 -7.11 15.37
CA LEU A 60 6.89 -7.29 13.92
C LEU A 60 8.28 -7.48 13.32
N ASN A 61 8.48 -8.58 12.61
CA ASN A 61 9.67 -8.76 11.78
C ASN A 61 9.49 -8.02 10.44
N VAL A 62 10.14 -6.85 10.33
CA VAL A 62 10.01 -5.95 9.17
C VAL A 62 11.23 -6.06 8.27
N TYR A 63 11.02 -6.50 7.04
CA TYR A 63 12.04 -6.55 6.01
C TYR A 63 11.91 -5.37 5.04
N VAL A 64 13.00 -4.61 4.85
CA VAL A 64 13.05 -3.51 3.89
C VAL A 64 13.72 -3.98 2.61
N HIS A 65 12.92 -4.20 1.58
CA HIS A 65 13.41 -4.52 0.23
C HIS A 65 13.86 -3.23 -0.47
N HIS A 66 15.18 -2.94 -0.36
CA HIS A 66 15.78 -1.71 -0.88
C HIS A 66 17.26 -1.86 -1.20
N GLY A 67 17.79 -0.97 -2.02
CA GLY A 67 19.21 -0.88 -2.36
C GLY A 67 19.63 -1.69 -3.58
N ASN A 68 20.87 -1.49 -4.02
CA ASN A 68 21.41 -2.12 -5.24
C ASN A 68 21.86 -3.57 -5.03
N ARG A 69 22.14 -3.95 -3.78
CA ARG A 69 22.56 -5.32 -3.39
C ARG A 69 21.45 -6.08 -2.67
N ARG A 70 20.18 -5.69 -2.89
CA ARG A 70 19.03 -6.34 -2.28
C ARG A 70 18.90 -7.79 -2.73
N GLU A 71 18.46 -8.62 -1.83
CA GLU A 71 18.13 -10.00 -2.13
C GLU A 71 16.90 -10.07 -3.05
N LYS A 72 16.89 -11.05 -3.95
CA LYS A 72 15.77 -11.31 -4.87
C LYS A 72 14.73 -12.28 -4.30
N ILE A 73 14.80 -12.52 -2.99
CA ILE A 73 13.90 -13.42 -2.28
C ILE A 73 13.49 -12.73 -0.99
N ILE A 74 12.21 -12.78 -0.66
CA ILE A 74 11.71 -12.32 0.64
C ILE A 74 12.01 -13.41 1.66
N PRO A 75 12.66 -13.09 2.81
CA PRO A 75 12.90 -14.07 3.87
C PRO A 75 11.60 -14.71 4.38
N GLU A 76 11.66 -15.98 4.80
CA GLU A 76 10.47 -16.76 5.20
C GLU A 76 9.78 -16.21 6.45
N GLU A 77 10.56 -15.73 7.43
CA GLU A 77 10.06 -15.29 8.74
C GLU A 77 9.71 -13.81 8.79
N VAL A 78 9.18 -13.24 7.70
CA VAL A 78 8.86 -11.82 7.61
C VAL A 78 7.36 -11.60 7.81
N ASP A 79 7.01 -10.65 8.68
CA ASP A 79 5.62 -10.24 8.91
C ASP A 79 5.20 -9.10 7.98
N VAL A 80 6.13 -8.19 7.72
CA VAL A 80 5.90 -7.00 6.90
C VAL A 80 7.07 -6.76 5.96
N VAL A 81 6.79 -6.68 4.67
CA VAL A 81 7.74 -6.22 3.65
C VAL A 81 7.48 -4.75 3.37
N VAL A 82 8.51 -3.92 3.42
CA VAL A 82 8.46 -2.52 3.04
C VAL A 82 9.29 -2.32 1.77
N THR A 83 8.70 -1.76 0.72
CA THR A 83 9.41 -1.53 -0.56
C THR A 83 8.98 -0.21 -1.20
N SER A 84 9.69 0.19 -2.27
CA SER A 84 9.33 1.38 -3.02
C SER A 84 8.50 1.06 -4.26
N TYR A 85 7.72 2.06 -4.72
CA TYR A 85 7.00 1.99 -5.99
C TYR A 85 7.92 1.67 -7.19
N THR A 86 9.16 2.16 -7.15
CA THR A 86 10.16 1.90 -8.19
C THR A 86 10.57 0.44 -8.21
N LEU A 87 10.87 -0.14 -7.03
CA LEU A 87 11.32 -1.53 -6.92
C LEU A 87 10.18 -2.51 -7.20
N LEU A 88 8.96 -2.18 -6.82
CA LEU A 88 7.78 -2.96 -7.19
C LEU A 88 7.65 -3.13 -8.72
N ARG A 89 8.09 -2.13 -9.48
CA ARG A 89 8.11 -2.17 -10.95
C ARG A 89 9.32 -2.91 -11.53
N ILE A 90 10.49 -2.79 -10.86
CA ILE A 90 11.76 -3.35 -11.37
C ILE A 90 11.86 -4.84 -11.08
N ASP A 91 11.38 -5.27 -9.93
CA ASP A 91 11.47 -6.65 -9.42
C ASP A 91 10.06 -7.26 -9.19
N PRO A 92 9.15 -7.24 -10.16
CA PRO A 92 7.77 -7.69 -9.94
C PRO A 92 7.69 -9.16 -9.53
N GLU A 93 8.67 -9.98 -9.92
CA GLU A 93 8.77 -11.40 -9.60
C GLU A 93 8.96 -11.68 -8.10
N ILE A 94 9.38 -10.69 -7.33
CA ILE A 94 9.58 -10.83 -5.88
C ILE A 94 8.25 -10.70 -5.12
N PHE A 95 7.23 -10.13 -5.74
CA PHE A 95 5.96 -9.78 -5.09
C PHE A 95 4.72 -10.58 -5.52
N PRO A 96 4.81 -11.83 -6.02
CA PRO A 96 3.65 -12.58 -6.52
C PRO A 96 2.77 -13.16 -5.40
N GLN A 97 3.20 -13.08 -4.15
CA GLN A 97 2.54 -13.73 -3.02
C GLN A 97 1.15 -13.14 -2.76
N PRO A 98 0.19 -13.95 -2.26
CA PRO A 98 -0.97 -13.36 -1.64
C PRO A 98 -0.55 -12.60 -0.38
N TRP A 99 -0.79 -11.29 -0.37
CA TRP A 99 -0.50 -10.44 0.77
C TRP A 99 -1.68 -10.41 1.74
N ARG A 100 -1.41 -10.37 3.03
CA ARG A 100 -2.47 -10.20 4.03
C ARG A 100 -3.08 -8.81 3.95
N LEU A 101 -2.23 -7.80 4.05
CA LEU A 101 -2.57 -6.39 3.89
C LEU A 101 -1.60 -5.75 2.89
N LEU A 102 -2.12 -5.04 1.91
CA LEU A 102 -1.36 -4.20 1.00
C LEU A 102 -1.65 -2.75 1.31
N SER A 103 -0.65 -2.04 1.81
CA SER A 103 -0.73 -0.61 2.13
C SER A 103 0.08 0.22 1.13
N LEU A 104 -0.53 1.25 0.57
CA LEU A 104 0.16 2.26 -0.25
C LEU A 104 0.33 3.53 0.56
N ASP A 105 1.56 3.92 0.84
CA ASP A 105 1.90 5.21 1.42
C ASP A 105 2.10 6.25 0.32
N GLU A 106 1.65 7.48 0.55
CA GLU A 106 1.56 8.53 -0.47
C GLU A 106 0.80 8.03 -1.73
N ALA A 107 -0.42 7.53 -1.51
CA ALA A 107 -1.22 6.85 -2.53
C ALA A 107 -1.53 7.72 -3.76
N GLN A 108 -1.35 9.04 -3.71
CA GLN A 108 -1.41 9.91 -4.89
C GLN A 108 -0.38 9.51 -5.98
N ARG A 109 0.61 8.68 -5.66
CA ARG A 109 1.53 8.09 -6.65
C ARG A 109 0.82 7.25 -7.71
N ILE A 110 -0.35 6.71 -7.39
CA ILE A 110 -1.17 5.92 -8.32
C ILE A 110 -2.35 6.73 -8.91
N LYS A 111 -2.37 8.05 -8.77
CA LYS A 111 -3.46 8.92 -9.25
C LYS A 111 -3.74 8.84 -10.76
N ASN A 112 -2.72 8.56 -11.56
CA ASN A 112 -2.90 8.29 -12.97
C ASN A 112 -3.19 6.80 -13.20
N PRO A 113 -4.45 6.41 -13.52
CA PRO A 113 -4.83 5.00 -13.67
C PRO A 113 -4.15 4.29 -14.84
N ALA A 114 -3.63 5.03 -15.83
CA ALA A 114 -2.92 4.50 -16.98
C ALA A 114 -1.42 4.30 -16.72
N SER A 115 -0.88 4.81 -15.61
CA SER A 115 0.53 4.65 -15.27
C SER A 115 0.88 3.18 -15.01
N HIS A 116 2.13 2.82 -15.32
CA HIS A 116 2.63 1.46 -15.05
C HIS A 116 2.54 1.14 -13.55
N ILE A 117 2.91 2.09 -12.69
CA ILE A 117 2.85 1.93 -11.23
C ILE A 117 1.43 1.62 -10.74
N ALA A 118 0.42 2.36 -11.23
CA ALA A 118 -0.97 2.13 -10.85
C ALA A 118 -1.45 0.74 -11.27
N ARG A 119 -1.05 0.27 -12.45
CA ARG A 119 -1.37 -1.09 -12.93
C ARG A 119 -0.72 -2.14 -12.07
N THR A 120 0.59 -2.04 -11.85
CA THR A 120 1.34 -2.99 -10.99
C THR A 120 0.72 -3.09 -9.60
N CYS A 121 0.39 -1.96 -8.96
CA CYS A 121 -0.24 -1.99 -7.64
C CYS A 121 -1.62 -2.70 -7.65
N ARG A 122 -2.40 -2.56 -8.71
CA ARG A 122 -3.71 -3.24 -8.82
C ARG A 122 -3.59 -4.74 -9.06
N GLU A 123 -2.53 -5.18 -9.74
CA GLU A 123 -2.26 -6.60 -10.06
C GLU A 123 -1.80 -7.41 -8.85
N LEU A 124 -1.31 -6.75 -7.79
CA LEU A 124 -0.92 -7.43 -6.57
C LEU A 124 -2.11 -8.12 -5.90
N ASN A 125 -1.92 -9.38 -5.54
CA ASN A 125 -2.94 -10.14 -4.82
C ASN A 125 -2.87 -9.84 -3.32
N ALA A 126 -3.94 -9.30 -2.74
CA ALA A 126 -4.02 -9.00 -1.31
C ALA A 126 -5.43 -9.23 -0.77
N ARG A 127 -5.53 -9.70 0.47
CA ARG A 127 -6.82 -9.91 1.16
C ARG A 127 -7.49 -8.58 1.52
N HIS A 128 -6.66 -7.61 1.95
CA HIS A 128 -7.08 -6.28 2.33
C HIS A 128 -6.17 -5.24 1.67
N ARG A 129 -6.74 -4.11 1.31
CA ARG A 129 -6.00 -2.99 0.70
C ARG A 129 -6.26 -1.71 1.48
N PHE A 130 -5.22 -0.91 1.65
CA PHE A 130 -5.26 0.33 2.39
C PHE A 130 -4.46 1.42 1.69
N ALA A 131 -4.92 2.65 1.73
CA ALA A 131 -4.23 3.78 1.14
C ALA A 131 -4.02 4.88 2.17
N LEU A 132 -2.78 5.37 2.26
CA LEU A 132 -2.40 6.51 3.08
C LEU A 132 -2.10 7.68 2.13
N THR A 133 -2.63 8.85 2.40
CA THR A 133 -2.35 10.05 1.63
C THR A 133 -2.47 11.28 2.51
N GLY A 134 -1.55 12.24 2.34
CA GLY A 134 -1.63 13.55 2.98
C GLY A 134 -2.36 14.59 2.12
N THR A 135 -2.64 14.26 0.88
CA THR A 135 -3.34 15.13 -0.07
C THR A 135 -4.48 14.38 -0.73
N PRO A 136 -5.65 14.27 -0.05
CA PRO A 136 -6.80 13.66 -0.65
C PRO A 136 -7.40 14.62 -1.68
N LEU A 137 -7.30 14.29 -2.96
CA LEU A 137 -8.13 14.87 -4.02
C LEU A 137 -7.95 16.39 -4.29
N GLU A 138 -6.74 16.80 -4.66
CA GLU A 138 -6.57 18.24 -4.94
C GLU A 138 -7.25 18.70 -6.22
N ASN A 139 -7.40 17.89 -7.29
CA ASN A 139 -7.78 18.49 -8.57
C ASN A 139 -8.61 17.66 -9.56
N ARG A 140 -8.79 16.36 -9.42
CA ARG A 140 -9.56 15.57 -10.41
C ARG A 140 -10.24 14.35 -9.81
N LEU A 141 -11.53 14.21 -10.05
CA LEU A 141 -12.31 13.02 -9.66
C LEU A 141 -11.72 11.71 -10.20
N LEU A 142 -11.01 11.75 -11.33
CA LEU A 142 -10.29 10.59 -11.86
C LEU A 142 -9.12 10.11 -10.97
N GLU A 143 -8.53 10.97 -10.17
CA GLU A 143 -7.50 10.58 -9.22
C GLU A 143 -8.14 9.72 -8.10
N LEU A 144 -9.30 10.14 -7.63
CA LEU A 144 -10.12 9.34 -6.70
C LEU A 144 -10.49 8.00 -7.32
N TRP A 145 -10.99 7.99 -8.57
CA TRP A 145 -11.32 6.75 -9.26
C TRP A 145 -10.12 5.80 -9.28
N SER A 146 -8.91 6.29 -9.56
CA SER A 146 -7.72 5.44 -9.60
C SER A 146 -7.36 4.81 -8.26
N ILE A 147 -7.50 5.57 -7.16
CA ILE A 147 -7.25 5.05 -5.81
C ILE A 147 -8.33 4.04 -5.42
N PHE A 148 -9.60 4.32 -5.72
CA PHE A 148 -10.69 3.37 -5.45
C PHE A 148 -10.61 2.12 -6.31
N GLU A 149 -10.14 2.22 -7.56
CA GLU A 149 -9.90 1.04 -8.40
C GLU A 149 -8.77 0.16 -7.84
N PHE A 150 -7.82 0.73 -7.12
CA PHE A 150 -6.86 -0.04 -6.32
C PHE A 150 -7.52 -0.65 -5.08
N LEU A 151 -8.28 0.10 -4.30
CA LEU A 151 -8.86 -0.34 -3.03
C LEU A 151 -9.97 -1.37 -3.22
N MET A 152 -10.90 -1.08 -4.12
CA MET A 152 -12.13 -1.84 -4.37
C MET A 152 -12.38 -1.90 -5.90
N PRO A 153 -11.70 -2.80 -6.62
CA PRO A 153 -11.83 -2.88 -8.08
C PRO A 153 -13.29 -2.97 -8.52
N GLY A 154 -13.67 -2.11 -9.48
CA GLY A 154 -15.01 -2.05 -10.03
C GLY A 154 -16.06 -1.28 -9.20
N PHE A 155 -15.74 -0.77 -8.00
CA PHE A 155 -16.68 -0.06 -7.14
C PHE A 155 -17.36 1.12 -7.85
N PHE A 156 -16.59 1.93 -8.57
CA PHE A 156 -17.12 3.06 -9.36
C PHE A 156 -17.44 2.72 -10.83
N GLY A 157 -17.39 1.46 -11.18
CA GLY A 157 -17.57 1.02 -12.57
C GLY A 157 -16.36 1.37 -13.45
N SER A 158 -16.54 1.23 -14.77
CA SER A 158 -15.45 1.52 -15.70
C SER A 158 -15.05 3.00 -15.67
N ARG A 159 -13.77 3.27 -16.00
CA ARG A 159 -13.26 4.63 -16.14
C ARG A 159 -14.11 5.52 -17.03
N THR A 160 -14.56 4.98 -18.18
CA THR A 160 -15.41 5.71 -19.14
C THR A 160 -16.79 6.03 -18.55
N TYR A 161 -17.37 5.09 -17.81
CA TYR A 161 -18.64 5.33 -17.11
C TYR A 161 -18.48 6.44 -16.06
N PHE A 162 -17.45 6.35 -15.23
CA PHE A 162 -17.16 7.33 -14.20
C PHE A 162 -16.92 8.74 -14.78
N GLN A 163 -16.12 8.84 -15.86
CA GLN A 163 -15.86 10.12 -16.51
C GLN A 163 -17.15 10.76 -17.07
N ARG A 164 -18.02 9.99 -17.72
CA ARG A 164 -19.26 10.51 -18.29
C ARG A 164 -20.26 10.97 -17.23
N ARG A 165 -20.20 10.39 -16.02
CA ARG A 165 -21.19 10.65 -14.97
C ARG A 165 -20.75 11.75 -14.00
N TYR A 166 -19.46 11.88 -13.74
CA TYR A 166 -18.93 12.70 -12.65
C TYR A 166 -17.89 13.74 -13.07
N CYS A 167 -17.33 13.67 -14.25
CA CYS A 167 -16.41 14.64 -14.83
C CYS A 167 -17.01 15.34 -16.04
#